data_af2f3f698282fdbb7fd4884b787a5289
#
_entry.id   af2f3f698282fdbb7fd4884b787a5289
#
_cell.length_a   1.000
_cell.length_b   1.000
_cell.length_c   1.000
_cell.angle_alpha   90.00
_cell.angle_beta   90.00
_cell.angle_gamma   90.00
#
_symmetry.space_group_name_H-M   'P 1'
#
loop_
_entity.id
_entity.type
_entity.pdbx_description
1 polymer ?
#
loop_
_entity_poly.entity_id
_entity_poly.type
_entity_poly.pdbx_seq_one_letter_code
_entity_poly.pdbx_strand_id
1 'polypeptide(L)'
;MRHRIQHWEQQTLLWFQERLRRAWLTAAMKTATFLGNGGILWLTACVCLLFRQQTRRASLTALLSLVFSALVCNAFLKNLVERARPFDKIPSLQFLIRKPHDFSFPSGHTSSSFAVATVFLAMLPLWVGVAALTIAVLIAFSRMYLGVHYPSDVLCGAVLGVLFGLAALAVMPLLLRISWLPEAVRTWVGA
;
A
#
# COMPACT_ATOMS: atom_id res chain seq x y z
N MET A 1 -22.96 -14.25 10.22
CA MET A 1 -22.21 -13.58 9.15
C MET A 1 -20.69 -13.57 9.42
N ARG A 2 -20.23 -13.14 10.58
CA ARG A 2 -18.80 -13.06 10.96
C ARG A 2 -18.06 -14.40 10.84
N HIS A 3 -18.63 -15.50 11.33
CA HIS A 3 -18.02 -16.84 11.23
C HIS A 3 -17.85 -17.33 9.78
N ARG A 4 -18.80 -17.01 8.89
CA ARG A 4 -18.70 -17.41 7.47
C ARG A 4 -17.55 -16.68 6.75
N ILE A 5 -17.34 -15.39 7.04
CA ILE A 5 -16.23 -14.60 6.48
C ILE A 5 -14.90 -15.15 6.99
N GLN A 6 -14.76 -15.38 8.29
CA GLN A 6 -13.55 -15.92 8.88
C GLN A 6 -13.20 -17.30 8.29
N HIS A 7 -14.18 -18.18 8.12
CA HIS A 7 -13.98 -19.48 7.51
C HIS A 7 -13.50 -19.36 6.05
N TRP A 8 -14.13 -18.50 5.25
CA TRP A 8 -13.72 -18.24 3.88
C TRP A 8 -12.28 -17.70 3.80
N GLU A 9 -11.91 -16.76 4.65
CA GLU A 9 -10.56 -16.20 4.71
C GLU A 9 -9.52 -17.27 5.03
N GLN A 10 -9.80 -18.12 6.02
CA GLN A 10 -8.91 -19.22 6.40
C GLN A 10 -8.74 -20.21 5.26
N GLN A 11 -9.84 -20.63 4.63
CA GLN A 11 -9.80 -21.55 3.49
C GLN A 11 -9.02 -20.96 2.31
N THR A 12 -9.17 -19.68 2.02
CA THR A 12 -8.40 -19.00 0.97
C THR A 12 -6.90 -19.04 1.23
N LEU A 13 -6.46 -18.75 2.46
CA LEU A 13 -5.05 -18.77 2.81
C LEU A 13 -4.45 -20.17 2.78
N LEU A 14 -5.18 -21.18 3.26
CA LEU A 14 -4.77 -22.58 3.19
C LEU A 14 -4.70 -23.07 1.75
N TRP A 15 -5.69 -22.71 0.91
CA TRP A 15 -5.66 -23.00 -0.51
C TRP A 15 -4.43 -22.42 -1.22
N PHE A 16 -4.04 -21.16 -0.89
CA PHE A 16 -2.80 -20.59 -1.41
C PHE A 16 -1.58 -21.40 -0.98
N GLN A 17 -1.56 -21.85 0.28
CA GLN A 17 -0.48 -22.68 0.79
C GLN A 17 -0.37 -24.02 0.04
N GLU A 18 -1.47 -24.69 -0.20
CA GLU A 18 -1.51 -26.03 -0.77
C GLU A 18 -1.32 -26.03 -2.30
N ARG A 19 -1.90 -25.04 -2.99
CA ARG A 19 -1.98 -25.06 -4.45
C ARG A 19 -0.98 -24.15 -5.16
N LEU A 20 -0.63 -23.02 -4.55
CA LEU A 20 0.19 -22.01 -5.23
C LEU A 20 1.66 -22.02 -4.80
N ARG A 21 2.01 -22.60 -3.66
CA ARG A 21 3.39 -22.56 -3.18
C ARG A 21 4.34 -23.33 -4.09
N ARG A 22 5.17 -22.57 -4.80
CA ARG A 22 6.27 -23.02 -5.65
C ARG A 22 7.51 -22.20 -5.29
N ALA A 23 8.70 -22.80 -5.39
CA ALA A 23 9.95 -22.11 -5.01
C ALA A 23 10.13 -20.76 -5.72
N TRP A 24 9.95 -20.75 -7.05
CA TRP A 24 10.09 -19.54 -7.86
C TRP A 24 9.04 -18.46 -7.50
N LEU A 25 7.77 -18.87 -7.28
CA LEU A 25 6.69 -17.94 -6.92
C LEU A 25 6.90 -17.39 -5.51
N THR A 26 7.37 -18.24 -4.58
CA THR A 26 7.72 -17.82 -3.22
C THR A 26 8.87 -16.79 -3.24
N ALA A 27 9.89 -16.98 -4.07
CA ALA A 27 10.96 -15.99 -4.26
C ALA A 27 10.41 -14.67 -4.81
N ALA A 28 9.58 -14.72 -5.86
CA ALA A 28 8.93 -13.54 -6.43
C ALA A 28 8.06 -12.80 -5.41
N MET A 29 7.26 -13.51 -4.61
CA MET A 29 6.39 -12.90 -3.58
C MET A 29 7.19 -12.30 -2.42
N LYS A 30 8.32 -12.91 -2.04
CA LYS A 30 9.25 -12.33 -1.06
C LYS A 30 9.89 -11.04 -1.59
N THR A 31 10.26 -11.00 -2.85
CA THR A 31 10.76 -9.77 -3.49
C THR A 31 9.69 -8.69 -3.55
N ALA A 32 8.47 -9.03 -3.99
CA ALA A 32 7.36 -8.08 -4.05
C ALA A 32 7.05 -7.47 -2.68
N THR A 33 6.98 -8.30 -1.63
CA THR A 33 6.72 -7.79 -0.28
C THR A 33 7.88 -6.95 0.25
N PHE A 34 9.13 -7.31 -0.06
CA PHE A 34 10.31 -6.53 0.34
C PHE A 34 10.28 -5.13 -0.25
N LEU A 35 9.93 -4.98 -1.52
CA LEU A 35 9.76 -3.67 -2.17
C LEU A 35 8.68 -2.81 -1.50
N GLY A 36 7.66 -3.44 -0.91
CA GLY A 36 6.62 -2.75 -0.14
C GLY A 36 7.00 -2.39 1.30
N ASN A 37 8.13 -2.91 1.84
CA ASN A 37 8.53 -2.66 3.22
C ASN A 37 8.82 -1.18 3.47
N GLY A 38 8.17 -0.60 4.51
CA GLY A 38 8.34 0.80 4.87
C GLY A 38 8.02 1.80 3.74
N GLY A 39 7.40 1.34 2.65
CA GLY A 39 7.17 2.16 1.47
C GLY A 39 8.44 2.49 0.67
N ILE A 40 9.54 1.77 0.89
CA ILE A 40 10.86 2.08 0.30
C ILE A 40 10.78 2.27 -1.21
N LEU A 41 10.15 1.35 -1.93
CA LEU A 41 9.98 1.47 -3.40
C LEU A 41 9.32 2.81 -3.77
N TRP A 42 8.22 3.13 -3.09
CA TRP A 42 7.41 4.30 -3.39
C TRP A 42 8.11 5.60 -3.00
N LEU A 43 8.79 5.61 -1.85
CA LEU A 43 9.62 6.74 -1.42
C LEU A 43 10.76 6.99 -2.40
N THR A 44 11.46 5.93 -2.83
CA THR A 44 12.52 6.05 -3.84
C THR A 44 11.98 6.58 -5.16
N ALA A 45 10.85 6.04 -5.65
CA ALA A 45 10.22 6.52 -6.87
C ALA A 45 9.83 8.01 -6.75
N CYS A 46 9.23 8.42 -5.63
CA CYS A 46 8.90 9.81 -5.38
C CYS A 46 10.15 10.70 -5.36
N VAL A 47 11.21 10.29 -4.67
CA VAL A 47 12.47 11.05 -4.65
C VAL A 47 13.03 11.23 -6.08
N CYS A 48 13.05 10.17 -6.88
CA CYS A 48 13.49 10.26 -8.28
C CYS A 48 12.62 11.24 -9.09
N LEU A 49 11.31 11.25 -8.88
CA LEU A 49 10.39 12.15 -9.57
C LEU A 49 10.55 13.63 -9.17
N LEU A 50 11.13 13.95 -7.99
CA LEU A 50 11.39 15.32 -7.57
C LEU A 50 12.47 16.02 -8.43
N PHE A 51 13.39 15.27 -9.04
CA PHE A 51 14.46 15.85 -9.87
C PHE A 51 13.97 16.43 -11.20
N ARG A 52 12.75 16.08 -11.65
CA ARG A 52 12.18 16.63 -12.88
C ARG A 52 11.00 17.57 -12.57
N GLN A 53 11.08 18.82 -13.02
CA GLN A 53 10.04 19.83 -12.76
C GLN A 53 8.62 19.33 -13.10
N GLN A 54 8.45 18.66 -14.24
CA GLN A 54 7.15 18.19 -14.71
C GLN A 54 6.51 17.12 -13.80
N THR A 55 7.31 16.43 -12.98
CA THR A 55 6.83 15.33 -12.12
C THR A 55 6.85 15.66 -10.62
N ARG A 56 7.37 16.83 -10.22
CA ARG A 56 7.45 17.26 -8.81
C ARG A 56 6.11 17.27 -8.13
N ARG A 57 5.10 17.84 -8.78
CA ARG A 57 3.75 17.89 -8.24
C ARG A 57 3.16 16.50 -8.00
N ALA A 58 3.34 15.58 -8.95
CA ALA A 58 2.92 14.20 -8.80
C ALA A 58 3.64 13.50 -7.64
N SER A 59 4.96 13.74 -7.52
CA SER A 59 5.77 13.21 -6.42
C SER A 59 5.28 13.70 -5.06
N LEU A 60 5.09 15.01 -4.88
CA LEU A 60 4.61 15.58 -3.61
C LEU A 60 3.19 15.11 -3.26
N THR A 61 2.32 14.98 -4.26
CA THR A 61 0.97 14.43 -4.07
C THR A 61 1.04 12.97 -3.63
N ALA A 62 1.93 12.17 -4.22
CA ALA A 62 2.12 10.77 -3.82
C ALA A 62 2.72 10.67 -2.40
N LEU A 63 3.68 11.51 -2.04
CA LEU A 63 4.20 11.58 -0.67
C LEU A 63 3.10 11.94 0.34
N LEU A 64 2.23 12.90 0.00
CA LEU A 64 1.07 13.24 0.84
C LEU A 64 0.13 12.03 1.02
N SER A 65 -0.12 11.26 -0.04
CA SER A 65 -0.94 10.04 0.05
C SER A 65 -0.31 8.97 0.94
N LEU A 66 1.02 8.84 0.93
CA LEU A 66 1.75 7.97 1.86
C LEU A 66 1.63 8.42 3.31
N VAL A 67 1.67 9.73 3.57
CA VAL A 67 1.45 10.29 4.91
C VAL A 67 0.04 9.93 5.40
N PHE A 68 -0.99 10.11 4.59
CA PHE A 68 -2.36 9.71 4.95
C PHE A 68 -2.45 8.21 5.26
N SER A 69 -1.83 7.37 4.42
CA SER A 69 -1.77 5.93 4.66
C SER A 69 -1.05 5.58 5.96
N ALA A 70 0.09 6.20 6.25
CA ALA A 70 0.85 5.95 7.47
C ALA A 70 0.07 6.36 8.72
N LEU A 71 -0.52 7.55 8.73
CA LEU A 71 -1.26 8.06 9.88
C LEU A 71 -2.55 7.26 10.12
N VAL A 72 -3.36 7.05 9.08
CA VAL A 72 -4.67 6.43 9.25
C VAL A 72 -4.55 4.91 9.42
N CYS A 73 -3.81 4.22 8.54
CA CYS A 73 -3.72 2.76 8.61
C CYS A 73 -2.78 2.29 9.72
N ASN A 74 -1.55 2.82 9.79
CA ASN A 74 -0.55 2.26 10.69
C ASN A 74 -0.63 2.84 12.11
N ALA A 75 -0.84 4.16 12.26
CA ALA A 75 -0.89 4.77 13.58
C ALA A 75 -2.28 4.67 14.24
N PHE A 76 -3.37 4.75 13.46
CA PHE A 76 -4.72 4.80 14.02
C PHE A 76 -5.47 3.47 13.92
N LEU A 77 -5.78 2.98 12.70
CA LEU A 77 -6.68 1.82 12.52
C LEU A 77 -6.11 0.52 13.05
N LYS A 78 -4.79 0.28 12.95
CA LYS A 78 -4.19 -0.93 13.52
C LYS A 78 -4.40 -1.02 15.01
N ASN A 79 -4.17 0.07 15.73
CA ASN A 79 -4.31 0.12 17.17
C ASN A 79 -5.78 0.17 17.63
N LEU A 80 -6.69 0.61 16.76
CA LEU A 80 -8.12 0.63 17.06
C LEU A 80 -8.77 -0.76 16.89
N VAL A 81 -8.38 -1.50 15.85
CA VAL A 81 -9.01 -2.78 15.51
C VAL A 81 -8.32 -3.98 16.17
N GLU A 82 -7.03 -3.89 16.42
CA GLU A 82 -6.19 -4.90 17.10
C GLU A 82 -6.39 -6.33 16.57
N ARG A 83 -6.60 -6.48 15.26
CA ARG A 83 -6.83 -7.78 14.65
C ARG A 83 -5.58 -8.65 14.70
N ALA A 84 -5.70 -9.83 15.33
CA ALA A 84 -4.64 -10.83 15.32
C ALA A 84 -4.35 -11.33 13.89
N ARG A 85 -3.09 -11.65 13.61
CA ARG A 85 -2.66 -12.09 12.27
C ARG A 85 -3.05 -13.53 11.98
N PRO A 86 -3.14 -13.93 10.69
CA PRO A 86 -3.53 -15.29 10.30
C PRO A 86 -2.68 -16.38 10.97
N PHE A 87 -1.36 -16.22 11.00
CA PHE A 87 -0.45 -17.21 11.57
C PHE A 87 -0.57 -17.38 13.10
N ASP A 88 -1.20 -16.44 13.81
CA ASP A 88 -1.48 -16.55 15.26
C ASP A 88 -2.81 -17.29 15.51
N LYS A 89 -3.68 -17.41 14.51
CA LYS A 89 -5.03 -17.99 14.64
C LYS A 89 -5.25 -19.27 13.85
N ILE A 90 -4.40 -19.57 12.88
CA ILE A 90 -4.49 -20.74 12.02
C ILE A 90 -3.22 -21.58 12.23
N PRO A 91 -3.23 -22.61 13.11
CA PRO A 91 -2.03 -23.39 13.45
C PRO A 91 -1.39 -24.08 12.25
N SER A 92 -2.20 -24.50 11.26
CA SER A 92 -1.71 -25.16 10.03
C SER A 92 -1.12 -24.21 9.00
N LEU A 93 -1.28 -22.89 9.17
CA LEU A 93 -0.78 -21.89 8.23
C LEU A 93 0.70 -21.58 8.49
N GLN A 94 1.54 -21.90 7.54
CA GLN A 94 2.95 -21.53 7.57
C GLN A 94 3.14 -20.15 6.95
N PHE A 95 3.66 -19.19 7.69
CA PHE A 95 4.11 -17.91 7.16
C PHE A 95 5.57 -17.99 6.66
N LEU A 96 5.90 -17.23 5.61
CA LEU A 96 7.14 -17.44 4.84
C LEU A 96 8.15 -16.29 4.98
N ILE A 97 7.89 -15.31 5.83
CA ILE A 97 8.76 -14.15 6.12
C ILE A 97 8.91 -13.95 7.63
N ARG A 98 9.82 -13.06 8.03
CA ARG A 98 9.94 -12.69 9.45
C ARG A 98 8.60 -12.24 10.01
N LYS A 99 8.24 -12.74 11.20
CA LYS A 99 6.99 -12.42 11.90
C LYS A 99 6.88 -10.91 12.13
N PRO A 100 5.85 -10.26 11.55
CA PRO A 100 5.57 -8.87 11.90
C PRO A 100 5.05 -8.77 13.34
N HIS A 101 5.38 -7.70 14.05
CA HIS A 101 5.00 -7.50 15.45
C HIS A 101 3.73 -6.64 15.63
N ASP A 102 3.22 -6.08 14.55
CA ASP A 102 2.04 -5.22 14.54
C ASP A 102 0.75 -5.99 14.17
N PHE A 103 -0.40 -5.34 14.34
CA PHE A 103 -1.72 -5.90 14.04
C PHE A 103 -1.96 -6.12 12.53
N SER A 104 -2.92 -7.01 12.22
CA SER A 104 -3.19 -7.44 10.84
C SER A 104 -3.97 -6.40 10.02
N PHE A 105 -4.97 -5.74 10.61
CA PHE A 105 -5.91 -4.90 9.89
C PHE A 105 -5.62 -3.40 10.07
N PRO A 106 -5.68 -2.62 9.00
CA PRO A 106 -5.64 -3.02 7.58
C PRO A 106 -4.21 -3.28 7.10
N SER A 107 -4.05 -3.82 5.87
CA SER A 107 -2.73 -4.05 5.28
C SER A 107 -2.05 -2.74 4.87
N GLY A 108 -1.04 -2.32 5.62
CA GLY A 108 -0.29 -1.08 5.34
C GLY A 108 0.51 -1.13 4.02
N HIS A 109 1.09 -2.29 3.67
CA HIS A 109 1.76 -2.48 2.38
C HIS A 109 0.80 -2.25 1.20
N THR A 110 -0.41 -2.79 1.31
CA THR A 110 -1.44 -2.61 0.29
C THR A 110 -1.90 -1.17 0.22
N SER A 111 -2.23 -0.56 1.36
CA SER A 111 -2.73 0.81 1.43
C SER A 111 -1.73 1.80 0.84
N SER A 112 -0.47 1.76 1.25
CA SER A 112 0.58 2.66 0.71
C SER A 112 0.78 2.46 -0.80
N SER A 113 0.77 1.22 -1.27
CA SER A 113 0.97 0.91 -2.70
C SER A 113 -0.19 1.42 -3.56
N PHE A 114 -1.44 1.19 -3.14
CA PHE A 114 -2.60 1.69 -3.89
C PHE A 114 -2.74 3.21 -3.80
N ALA A 115 -2.32 3.85 -2.70
CA ALA A 115 -2.31 5.30 -2.57
C ALA A 115 -1.40 5.96 -3.62
N VAL A 116 -0.17 5.49 -3.75
CA VAL A 116 0.77 6.00 -4.75
C VAL A 116 0.33 5.66 -6.17
N ALA A 117 -0.11 4.41 -6.41
CA ALA A 117 -0.58 3.99 -7.73
C ALA A 117 -1.75 4.85 -8.23
N THR A 118 -2.68 5.23 -7.35
CA THR A 118 -3.80 6.13 -7.68
C THR A 118 -3.30 7.50 -8.14
N VAL A 119 -2.34 8.08 -7.43
CA VAL A 119 -1.76 9.37 -7.80
C VAL A 119 -0.99 9.27 -9.13
N PHE A 120 -0.20 8.21 -9.32
CA PHE A 120 0.56 8.02 -10.55
C PHE A 120 -0.34 7.80 -11.76
N LEU A 121 -1.45 7.06 -11.61
CA LEU A 121 -2.46 6.92 -12.66
C LEU A 121 -3.09 8.25 -13.07
N ALA A 122 -3.30 9.15 -12.11
CA ALA A 122 -3.96 10.44 -12.35
C ALA A 122 -3.02 11.51 -12.92
N MET A 123 -1.72 11.47 -12.59
CA MET A 123 -0.80 12.60 -12.82
C MET A 123 0.40 12.29 -13.71
N LEU A 124 0.67 11.03 -14.01
CA LEU A 124 1.80 10.59 -14.83
C LEU A 124 1.31 9.92 -16.12
N PRO A 125 2.19 9.69 -17.11
CA PRO A 125 1.82 8.94 -18.30
C PRO A 125 1.17 7.59 -17.95
N LEU A 126 0.14 7.19 -18.69
CA LEU A 126 -0.70 6.03 -18.38
C LEU A 126 0.13 4.75 -18.12
N TRP A 127 1.18 4.51 -18.89
CA TRP A 127 2.04 3.34 -18.71
C TRP A 127 2.75 3.31 -17.34
N VAL A 128 3.13 4.48 -16.78
CA VAL A 128 3.71 4.59 -15.43
C VAL A 128 2.67 4.25 -14.37
N GLY A 129 1.48 4.81 -14.51
CA GLY A 129 0.37 4.54 -13.60
C GLY A 129 -0.05 3.07 -13.61
N VAL A 130 -0.16 2.47 -14.81
CA VAL A 130 -0.49 1.04 -14.97
C VAL A 130 0.61 0.16 -14.38
N ALA A 131 1.88 0.47 -14.61
CA ALA A 131 3.00 -0.25 -13.98
C ALA A 131 2.94 -0.16 -12.45
N ALA A 132 2.69 1.03 -11.89
CA ALA A 132 2.54 1.23 -10.46
C ALA A 132 1.37 0.42 -9.88
N LEU A 133 0.22 0.42 -10.56
CA LEU A 133 -0.94 -0.37 -10.15
C LEU A 133 -0.64 -1.88 -10.19
N THR A 134 0.03 -2.36 -11.22
CA THR A 134 0.45 -3.76 -11.32
C THR A 134 1.36 -4.16 -10.16
N ILE A 135 2.33 -3.32 -9.82
CA ILE A 135 3.22 -3.55 -8.67
C ILE A 135 2.41 -3.51 -7.36
N ALA A 136 1.47 -2.59 -7.20
CA ALA A 136 0.61 -2.51 -6.03
C ALA A 136 -0.23 -3.79 -5.84
N VAL A 137 -0.79 -4.34 -6.93
CA VAL A 137 -1.52 -5.61 -6.91
C VAL A 137 -0.60 -6.78 -6.55
N LEU A 138 0.61 -6.83 -7.09
CA LEU A 138 1.59 -7.87 -6.75
C LEU A 138 2.01 -7.80 -5.28
N ILE A 139 2.25 -6.60 -4.75
CA ILE A 139 2.55 -6.39 -3.32
C ILE A 139 1.35 -6.86 -2.48
N ALA A 140 0.13 -6.45 -2.82
CA ALA A 140 -1.08 -6.84 -2.13
C ALA A 140 -1.28 -8.36 -2.10
N PHE A 141 -1.15 -9.02 -3.25
CA PHE A 141 -1.23 -10.46 -3.37
C PHE A 141 -0.16 -11.17 -2.54
N SER A 142 1.08 -10.64 -2.53
CA SER A 142 2.18 -11.22 -1.75
C SER A 142 1.86 -11.32 -0.27
N ARG A 143 1.05 -10.39 0.28
CA ARG A 143 0.71 -10.39 1.71
C ARG A 143 -0.19 -11.56 2.12
N MET A 144 -1.10 -11.96 1.23
CA MET A 144 -1.94 -13.15 1.42
C MET A 144 -1.14 -14.43 1.18
N TYR A 145 -0.39 -14.47 0.07
CA TYR A 145 0.44 -15.61 -0.30
C TYR A 145 1.45 -16.00 0.80
N LEU A 146 2.06 -15.00 1.43
CA LEU A 146 3.04 -15.20 2.50
C LEU A 146 2.40 -15.49 3.86
N GLY A 147 1.07 -15.50 3.97
CA GLY A 147 0.33 -15.89 5.17
C GLY A 147 0.31 -14.83 6.28
N VAL A 148 0.52 -13.56 5.97
CA VAL A 148 0.65 -12.49 6.99
C VAL A 148 -0.55 -11.55 7.07
N HIS A 149 -1.47 -11.58 6.11
CA HIS A 149 -2.72 -10.83 6.10
C HIS A 149 -3.88 -11.66 5.58
N TYR A 150 -5.07 -11.39 6.09
CA TYR A 150 -6.32 -11.94 5.55
C TYR A 150 -6.73 -11.22 4.25
N PRO A 151 -7.55 -11.86 3.40
CA PRO A 151 -8.09 -11.22 2.19
C PRO A 151 -8.79 -9.90 2.48
N SER A 152 -9.59 -9.80 3.57
CA SER A 152 -10.27 -8.55 3.93
C SER A 152 -9.31 -7.45 4.37
N ASP A 153 -8.16 -7.76 5.03
CA ASP A 153 -7.15 -6.77 5.37
C ASP A 153 -6.56 -6.12 4.11
N VAL A 154 -6.36 -6.94 3.09
CA VAL A 154 -5.81 -6.53 1.80
C VAL A 154 -6.84 -5.72 1.01
N LEU A 155 -8.09 -6.18 0.92
CA LEU A 155 -9.16 -5.45 0.24
C LEU A 155 -9.42 -4.09 0.89
N CYS A 156 -9.56 -4.04 2.22
CA CYS A 156 -9.72 -2.78 2.94
C CYS A 156 -8.50 -1.87 2.75
N GLY A 157 -7.28 -2.43 2.80
CA GLY A 157 -6.06 -1.69 2.51
C GLY A 157 -6.07 -1.08 1.11
N ALA A 158 -6.52 -1.81 0.09
CA ALA A 158 -6.62 -1.31 -1.28
C ALA A 158 -7.64 -0.17 -1.39
N VAL A 159 -8.84 -0.35 -0.83
CA VAL A 159 -9.87 0.70 -0.84
C VAL A 159 -9.39 1.97 -0.13
N LEU A 160 -8.83 1.82 1.07
CA LEU A 160 -8.26 2.95 1.82
C LEU A 160 -7.12 3.63 1.05
N GLY A 161 -6.24 2.84 0.42
CA GLY A 161 -5.16 3.37 -0.39
C GLY A 161 -5.68 4.25 -1.54
N VAL A 162 -6.67 3.77 -2.29
CA VAL A 162 -7.33 4.57 -3.35
C VAL A 162 -7.91 5.85 -2.77
N LEU A 163 -8.63 5.78 -1.65
CA LEU A 163 -9.21 6.97 -0.99
C LEU A 163 -8.13 7.97 -0.56
N PHE A 164 -6.99 7.51 -0.04
CA PHE A 164 -5.87 8.39 0.31
C PHE A 164 -5.21 9.03 -0.91
N GLY A 165 -5.09 8.30 -2.01
CA GLY A 165 -4.64 8.86 -3.28
C GLY A 165 -5.57 9.96 -3.77
N LEU A 166 -6.89 9.70 -3.79
CA LEU A 166 -7.91 10.69 -4.18
C LEU A 166 -7.92 11.90 -3.23
N ALA A 167 -7.83 11.67 -1.92
CA ALA A 167 -7.74 12.75 -0.94
C ALA A 167 -6.49 13.61 -1.17
N ALA A 168 -5.33 13.01 -1.42
CA ALA A 168 -4.11 13.75 -1.72
C ALA A 168 -4.23 14.58 -3.01
N LEU A 169 -4.86 14.04 -4.06
CA LEU A 169 -5.16 14.76 -5.30
C LEU A 169 -6.07 15.98 -5.06
N ALA A 170 -7.05 15.85 -4.18
CA ALA A 170 -7.96 16.95 -3.83
C ALA A 170 -7.28 18.01 -2.92
N VAL A 171 -6.45 17.58 -1.97
CA VAL A 171 -5.81 18.44 -0.96
C VAL A 171 -4.60 19.18 -1.53
N MET A 172 -3.80 18.57 -2.38
CA MET A 172 -2.56 19.19 -2.89
C MET A 172 -2.79 20.57 -3.57
N PRO A 173 -3.78 20.75 -4.45
CA PRO A 173 -4.06 22.07 -5.03
C PRO A 173 -4.43 23.13 -3.99
N LEU A 174 -5.11 22.73 -2.91
CA LEU A 174 -5.48 23.64 -1.82
C LEU A 174 -4.25 24.07 -1.03
N LEU A 175 -3.34 23.13 -0.72
CA LEU A 175 -2.08 23.44 -0.04
C LEU A 175 -1.23 24.44 -0.84
N LEU A 176 -1.18 24.30 -2.17
CA LEU A 176 -0.41 25.20 -3.03
C LEU A 176 -1.02 26.61 -3.14
N ARG A 177 -2.29 26.81 -2.75
CA ARG A 177 -2.97 28.13 -2.72
C ARG A 177 -2.81 28.88 -1.41
N ILE A 178 -2.21 28.27 -0.38
CA ILE A 178 -2.06 28.90 0.93
C ILE A 178 -1.20 30.16 0.83
N SER A 179 -1.69 31.29 1.32
CA SER A 179 -1.10 32.62 1.11
C SER A 179 0.32 32.78 1.66
N TRP A 180 0.64 32.12 2.77
CA TRP A 180 1.96 32.18 3.38
C TRP A 180 3.01 31.26 2.70
N LEU A 181 2.61 30.42 1.73
CA LEU A 181 3.54 29.57 1.00
C LEU A 181 4.42 30.45 0.09
N PRO A 182 5.77 30.41 0.22
CA PRO A 182 6.66 31.21 -0.61
C PRO A 182 6.43 30.96 -2.10
N GLU A 183 6.46 32.03 -2.89
CA GLU A 183 6.28 31.95 -4.35
C GLU A 183 7.33 31.02 -5.00
N ALA A 184 8.56 31.05 -4.49
CA ALA A 184 9.64 30.14 -4.91
C ALA A 184 9.25 28.65 -4.78
N VAL A 185 8.48 28.27 -3.75
CA VAL A 185 8.01 26.89 -3.59
C VAL A 185 6.93 26.57 -4.61
N ARG A 186 6.00 27.50 -4.87
CA ARG A 186 4.95 27.30 -5.88
C ARG A 186 5.55 27.11 -7.27
N THR A 187 6.43 28.02 -7.67
CA THR A 187 7.13 27.94 -8.98
C THR A 187 8.00 26.68 -9.07
N TRP A 188 8.68 26.29 -7.99
CA TRP A 188 9.47 25.06 -7.95
C TRP A 188 8.59 23.81 -8.15
N VAL A 189 7.37 23.79 -7.59
CA VAL A 189 6.42 22.66 -7.77
C VAL A 189 5.76 22.68 -9.15
N GLY A 190 5.81 23.80 -9.89
CA GLY A 190 5.11 23.97 -11.16
C GLY A 190 3.64 24.30 -10.98
N ALA A 191 3.31 25.06 -9.95
CA ALA A 191 1.95 25.55 -9.66
C ALA A 191 1.77 26.97 -10.16
#